data_bcd2c0b2c82f612bd1c1c11f618eb088
#
_entry.id   bcd2c0b2c82f612bd1c1c11f618eb088
#
_cell.length_a   1.000
_cell.length_b   1.000
_cell.length_c   1.000
_cell.angle_alpha   90.00
_cell.angle_beta   90.00
_cell.angle_gamma   90.00
#
_symmetry.space_group_name_H-M   'P 1'
#
loop_
_entity.id
_entity.type
_entity.pdbx_description
1 polymer ?
#
loop_
_entity_poly.entity_id
_entity_poly.type
_entity_poly.pdbx_seq_one_letter_code
_entity_poly.pdbx_strand_id
1 'polypeptide(L)'
;MNSRIAVVTISALTLMAAAAGSLRWLKDRVRMGEPGVRIVGLPLLSESGRLATSNSVFLPDSLPGFRSQLGAIPELELSFLPPDTTFGRRSYDGGQSLPPVSASVVLMGADRTSIHRPEYCLTGIGWQILQQTVRRIEVPGWPAGSLEVQRFDMTRIVERDDGRRVTINGVYVFWFVADGIRTASHSARQWQMVQDILSKGRSPRWAYISFFSLSEPGTEEVTFERMSRLIAAAVPAIEREPQTASR
;
A
#
# COMPACT_ATOMS: atom_id res chain seq x y z
N MET A 1 -45.26 -22.37 23.59
CA MET A 1 -44.05 -22.05 22.78
C MET A 1 -43.72 -23.30 21.97
N ASN A 2 -43.89 -23.28 20.64
CA ASN A 2 -43.77 -24.46 19.79
C ASN A 2 -42.38 -25.09 19.95
N SER A 3 -42.35 -26.39 20.25
CA SER A 3 -41.07 -27.15 20.39
C SER A 3 -40.11 -26.99 19.20
N ARG A 4 -40.66 -26.83 18.00
CA ARG A 4 -39.87 -26.51 16.77
C ARG A 4 -39.14 -25.19 16.84
N ILE A 5 -39.78 -24.12 17.38
CA ILE A 5 -39.16 -22.81 17.54
C ILE A 5 -38.01 -22.91 18.57
N ALA A 6 -38.26 -23.58 19.70
CA ALA A 6 -37.23 -23.78 20.71
C ALA A 6 -36.00 -24.54 20.15
N VAL A 7 -36.21 -25.60 19.39
CA VAL A 7 -35.11 -26.37 18.76
C VAL A 7 -34.33 -25.50 17.79
N VAL A 8 -35.00 -24.77 16.91
CA VAL A 8 -34.34 -23.87 15.93
C VAL A 8 -33.53 -22.77 16.66
N THR A 9 -34.10 -22.18 17.71
CA THR A 9 -33.41 -21.13 18.48
C THR A 9 -32.18 -21.69 19.21
N ILE A 10 -32.28 -22.84 19.85
CA ILE A 10 -31.14 -23.47 20.53
C ILE A 10 -30.06 -23.84 19.51
N SER A 11 -30.42 -24.42 18.37
CA SER A 11 -29.45 -24.77 17.32
C SER A 11 -28.72 -23.54 16.77
N ALA A 12 -29.45 -22.44 16.53
CA ALA A 12 -28.88 -21.18 16.06
C ALA A 12 -27.89 -20.60 17.11
N LEU A 13 -28.28 -20.56 18.38
CA LEU A 13 -27.42 -20.09 19.47
C LEU A 13 -26.15 -20.95 19.64
N THR A 14 -26.27 -22.27 19.52
CA THR A 14 -25.13 -23.19 19.59
C THR A 14 -24.17 -22.96 18.44
N LEU A 15 -24.68 -22.80 17.20
CA LEU A 15 -23.85 -22.47 16.03
C LEU A 15 -23.14 -21.13 16.18
N MET A 16 -23.84 -20.12 16.67
CA MET A 16 -23.25 -18.80 16.93
C MET A 16 -22.15 -18.87 18.02
N ALA A 17 -22.39 -19.60 19.12
CA ALA A 17 -21.41 -19.79 20.16
C ALA A 17 -20.18 -20.55 19.66
N ALA A 18 -20.39 -21.62 18.86
CA ALA A 18 -19.31 -22.39 18.25
C ALA A 18 -18.50 -21.53 17.28
N ALA A 19 -19.15 -20.73 16.43
CA ALA A 19 -18.49 -19.81 15.53
C ALA A 19 -17.69 -18.74 16.28
N ALA A 20 -18.26 -18.14 17.31
CA ALA A 20 -17.56 -17.14 18.15
C ALA A 20 -16.34 -17.75 18.88
N GLY A 21 -16.50 -18.96 19.42
CA GLY A 21 -15.40 -19.71 20.05
C GLY A 21 -14.27 -20.03 19.07
N SER A 22 -14.63 -20.48 17.87
CA SER A 22 -13.66 -20.77 16.81
C SER A 22 -12.92 -19.52 16.32
N LEU A 23 -13.62 -18.40 16.17
CA LEU A 23 -13.00 -17.12 15.80
C LEU A 23 -12.04 -16.60 16.88
N ARG A 24 -12.43 -16.72 18.17
CA ARG A 24 -11.57 -16.33 19.29
C ARG A 24 -10.32 -17.20 19.34
N TRP A 25 -10.48 -18.50 19.25
CA TRP A 25 -9.38 -19.45 19.22
C TRP A 25 -8.42 -19.19 18.04
N LEU A 26 -8.95 -18.92 16.84
CA LEU A 26 -8.15 -18.55 15.67
C LEU A 26 -7.39 -17.25 15.90
N LYS A 27 -8.07 -16.22 16.45
CA LYS A 27 -7.45 -14.92 16.76
C LYS A 27 -6.26 -15.07 17.72
N ASP A 28 -6.40 -15.89 18.75
CA ASP A 28 -5.36 -16.09 19.77
C ASP A 28 -4.14 -16.88 19.24
N ARG A 29 -4.32 -17.63 18.16
CA ARG A 29 -3.26 -18.42 17.50
C ARG A 29 -2.55 -17.69 16.36
N VAL A 30 -3.20 -16.69 15.77
CA VAL A 30 -2.62 -16.00 14.63
C VAL A 30 -1.48 -15.07 15.08
N ARG A 31 -0.27 -15.36 14.61
CA ARG A 31 0.90 -14.51 14.81
C ARG A 31 1.07 -13.54 13.66
N MET A 32 1.51 -12.33 13.96
CA MET A 32 1.87 -11.36 12.92
C MET A 32 3.14 -11.82 12.20
N GLY A 33 3.10 -11.81 10.87
CA GLY A 33 4.25 -12.10 10.03
C GLY A 33 5.26 -10.97 9.99
N GLU A 34 6.43 -11.26 9.45
CA GLU A 34 7.45 -10.25 9.20
C GLU A 34 7.03 -9.31 8.05
N PRO A 35 7.42 -8.04 8.11
CA PRO A 35 7.17 -7.13 6.99
C PRO A 35 8.04 -7.49 5.80
N GLY A 36 7.48 -7.41 4.59
CA GLY A 36 8.22 -7.56 3.34
C GLY A 36 9.07 -6.34 2.97
N VAL A 37 9.12 -5.32 3.82
CA VAL A 37 9.84 -4.05 3.62
C VAL A 37 10.78 -3.77 4.78
N ARG A 38 11.80 -2.94 4.52
CA ARG A 38 12.77 -2.51 5.55
C ARG A 38 12.16 -1.41 6.41
N ILE A 39 12.28 -1.55 7.73
CA ILE A 39 11.89 -0.53 8.71
C ILE A 39 13.16 0.08 9.29
N VAL A 40 13.15 1.39 9.47
CA VAL A 40 14.26 2.17 10.04
C VAL A 40 13.75 3.09 11.15
N GLY A 41 14.62 3.40 12.11
CA GLY A 41 14.33 4.33 13.21
C GLY A 41 14.36 5.80 12.74
N LEU A 42 13.58 6.13 11.72
CA LEU A 42 13.43 7.49 11.19
C LEU A 42 12.01 7.98 11.50
N PRO A 43 11.85 8.97 12.37
CA PRO A 43 10.54 9.54 12.66
C PRO A 43 10.00 10.31 11.45
N LEU A 44 8.70 10.18 11.20
CA LEU A 44 7.97 11.00 10.23
C LEU A 44 6.99 11.91 10.98
N LEU A 45 6.87 13.12 10.46
CA LEU A 45 5.94 14.12 10.98
C LEU A 45 4.70 14.19 10.09
N SER A 46 3.60 14.62 10.67
CA SER A 46 2.41 15.02 9.94
C SER A 46 2.58 16.40 9.31
N GLU A 47 1.65 16.80 8.46
CA GLU A 47 1.62 18.15 7.87
C GLU A 47 1.54 19.26 8.91
N SER A 48 0.97 19.00 10.09
CA SER A 48 0.92 19.94 11.23
C SER A 48 2.21 19.91 12.08
N GLY A 49 3.22 19.12 11.72
CA GLY A 49 4.48 18.98 12.47
C GLY A 49 4.41 18.05 13.68
N ARG A 50 3.29 17.34 13.91
CA ARG A 50 3.17 16.33 14.98
C ARG A 50 3.88 15.04 14.58
N LEU A 51 4.37 14.29 15.56
CA LEU A 51 4.94 12.96 15.31
C LEU A 51 3.85 12.00 14.80
N ALA A 52 3.97 11.56 13.57
CA ALA A 52 3.09 10.58 12.96
C ALA A 52 3.52 9.13 13.27
N THR A 53 4.82 8.87 13.24
CA THR A 53 5.41 7.58 13.57
C THR A 53 6.87 7.73 14.02
N SER A 54 7.32 6.89 14.97
CA SER A 54 8.71 6.89 15.42
C SER A 54 9.64 6.09 14.51
N ASN A 55 9.08 5.09 13.80
CA ASN A 55 9.78 4.28 12.83
C ASN A 55 9.11 4.43 11.48
N SER A 56 9.86 4.40 10.41
CA SER A 56 9.32 4.49 9.05
C SER A 56 9.77 3.33 8.18
N VAL A 57 9.02 3.08 7.10
CA VAL A 57 9.49 2.22 6.02
C VAL A 57 10.59 2.96 5.28
N PHE A 58 11.71 2.29 5.08
CA PHE A 58 12.87 2.85 4.39
C PHE A 58 12.53 3.18 2.93
N LEU A 59 12.76 4.41 2.55
CA LEU A 59 12.76 4.89 1.18
C LEU A 59 14.14 5.54 0.93
N PRO A 60 14.87 5.12 -0.12
CA PRO A 60 16.21 5.66 -0.40
C PRO A 60 16.22 7.17 -0.50
N ASP A 61 17.19 7.82 0.14
CA ASP A 61 17.37 9.27 0.10
C ASP A 61 18.15 9.75 -1.13
N SER A 62 18.83 8.84 -1.80
CA SER A 62 19.57 9.10 -3.04
C SER A 62 19.36 7.95 -4.03
N LEU A 63 18.95 8.28 -5.24
CA LEU A 63 18.82 7.37 -6.36
C LEU A 63 19.42 8.00 -7.62
N PRO A 64 20.00 7.19 -8.53
CA PRO A 64 20.59 7.73 -9.76
C PRO A 64 19.62 8.62 -10.54
N GLY A 65 20.00 9.88 -10.75
CA GLY A 65 19.20 10.85 -11.49
C GLY A 65 18.04 11.49 -10.69
N PHE A 66 17.91 11.20 -9.38
CA PHE A 66 16.85 11.77 -8.55
C PHE A 66 17.40 12.35 -7.24
N ARG A 67 16.94 13.54 -6.90
CA ARG A 67 17.08 14.12 -5.56
C ARG A 67 15.81 13.84 -4.79
N SER A 68 15.89 13.65 -3.49
CA SER A 68 14.71 13.36 -2.72
C SER A 68 14.56 14.24 -1.49
N GLN A 69 13.31 14.38 -1.06
CA GLN A 69 12.93 15.06 0.18
C GLN A 69 11.98 14.17 0.96
N LEU A 70 12.14 14.18 2.29
CA LEU A 70 11.21 13.51 3.18
C LEU A 70 9.85 14.17 3.09
N GLY A 71 8.79 13.37 2.95
CA GLY A 71 7.42 13.86 2.89
C GLY A 71 6.74 13.80 4.25
N ALA A 72 5.88 14.77 4.56
CA ALA A 72 4.98 14.72 5.70
C ALA A 72 3.79 13.77 5.43
N ILE A 73 3.20 13.23 6.50
CA ILE A 73 2.00 12.41 6.40
C ILE A 73 0.77 13.32 6.50
N PRO A 74 -0.17 13.25 5.53
CA PRO A 74 -1.40 14.04 5.57
C PRO A 74 -2.23 13.75 6.82
N GLU A 75 -2.79 14.79 7.43
CA GLU A 75 -3.66 14.64 8.61
C GLU A 75 -4.89 13.78 8.31
N LEU A 76 -5.41 13.89 7.09
CA LEU A 76 -6.51 13.07 6.63
C LEU A 76 -6.14 11.57 6.66
N GLU A 77 -4.96 11.22 6.21
CA GLU A 77 -4.46 9.83 6.20
C GLU A 77 -4.32 9.30 7.64
N LEU A 78 -3.78 10.11 8.56
CA LEU A 78 -3.67 9.77 9.97
C LEU A 78 -5.03 9.60 10.67
N SER A 79 -6.05 10.29 10.21
CA SER A 79 -7.39 10.20 10.80
C SER A 79 -8.15 8.91 10.40
N PHE A 80 -7.80 8.32 9.26
CA PHE A 80 -8.47 7.12 8.73
C PHE A 80 -7.70 5.82 8.99
N LEU A 81 -6.38 5.90 9.20
CA LEU A 81 -5.56 4.70 9.36
C LEU A 81 -5.36 4.35 10.84
N PRO A 82 -5.30 3.06 11.17
CA PRO A 82 -5.04 2.60 12.54
C PRO A 82 -3.74 3.18 13.11
N PRO A 83 -3.68 3.43 14.43
CA PRO A 83 -2.50 4.02 15.08
C PRO A 83 -1.22 3.19 15.00
N ASP A 84 -1.35 1.87 14.76
CA ASP A 84 -0.22 0.95 14.62
C ASP A 84 0.30 0.82 13.18
N THR A 85 -0.20 1.67 12.28
CA THR A 85 0.28 1.78 10.89
C THR A 85 1.68 2.40 10.87
N THR A 86 2.58 1.81 10.08
CA THR A 86 3.91 2.39 9.83
C THR A 86 3.95 2.97 8.42
N PHE A 87 4.49 4.17 8.30
CA PHE A 87 4.51 4.92 7.03
C PHE A 87 5.93 5.01 6.45
N GLY A 88 6.01 5.19 5.14
CA GLY A 88 7.18 5.70 4.43
C GLY A 88 6.71 6.75 3.43
N ARG A 89 7.33 7.93 3.43
CA ARG A 89 6.95 8.98 2.48
C ARG A 89 8.15 9.79 2.03
N ARG A 90 8.28 9.91 0.71
CA ARG A 90 9.36 10.68 0.10
C ARG A 90 8.95 11.20 -1.28
N SER A 91 9.43 12.38 -1.63
CA SER A 91 9.27 12.97 -2.97
C SER A 91 10.60 12.90 -3.70
N TYR A 92 10.60 12.48 -4.95
CA TYR A 92 11.78 12.35 -5.80
C TYR A 92 11.68 13.32 -6.97
N ASP A 93 12.64 14.21 -7.08
CA ASP A 93 12.78 15.18 -8.14
C ASP A 93 13.86 14.71 -9.14
N GLY A 94 13.46 14.50 -10.39
CA GLY A 94 14.36 14.12 -11.49
C GLY A 94 14.97 15.32 -12.22
N GLY A 95 14.73 16.55 -11.78
CA GLY A 95 15.16 17.77 -12.45
C GLY A 95 14.39 18.05 -13.76
N GLN A 96 14.91 18.97 -14.58
CA GLN A 96 14.37 19.29 -15.91
C GLN A 96 12.91 19.81 -15.91
N SER A 97 12.47 20.48 -14.84
CA SER A 97 11.10 21.02 -14.72
C SER A 97 9.99 19.96 -14.80
N LEU A 98 10.33 18.67 -14.62
CA LEU A 98 9.36 17.60 -14.59
C LEU A 98 8.67 17.50 -13.23
N PRO A 99 7.39 17.12 -13.17
CA PRO A 99 6.72 16.91 -11.90
C PRO A 99 7.45 15.86 -11.05
N PRO A 100 7.60 16.10 -9.73
CA PRO A 100 8.23 15.13 -8.86
C PRO A 100 7.42 13.83 -8.77
N VAL A 101 8.08 12.73 -8.42
CA VAL A 101 7.45 11.46 -8.14
C VAL A 101 7.31 11.30 -6.63
N SER A 102 6.09 11.28 -6.14
CA SER A 102 5.79 11.01 -4.73
C SER A 102 5.76 9.51 -4.48
N ALA A 103 6.57 9.02 -3.56
CA ALA A 103 6.53 7.64 -3.06
C ALA A 103 5.85 7.59 -1.69
N SER A 104 4.95 6.65 -1.52
CA SER A 104 4.25 6.39 -0.27
C SER A 104 4.23 4.90 0.02
N VAL A 105 4.47 4.55 1.27
CA VAL A 105 4.32 3.19 1.77
C VAL A 105 3.45 3.20 3.02
N VAL A 106 2.44 2.34 3.01
CA VAL A 106 1.59 2.07 4.18
C VAL A 106 1.82 0.63 4.57
N LEU A 107 2.46 0.41 5.71
CA LEU A 107 2.71 -0.91 6.26
C LEU A 107 1.69 -1.21 7.35
N MET A 108 0.94 -2.26 7.15
CA MET A 108 -0.10 -2.76 8.05
C MET A 108 0.50 -3.16 9.41
N GLY A 109 -0.16 -2.75 10.49
CA GLY A 109 0.09 -3.23 11.85
C GLY A 109 -0.69 -4.51 12.17
N ALA A 110 -1.05 -4.68 13.43
CA ALA A 110 -1.95 -5.74 13.88
C ALA A 110 -3.39 -5.51 13.39
N ASP A 111 -3.79 -4.26 13.30
CA ASP A 111 -5.05 -3.87 12.66
C ASP A 111 -4.88 -3.96 11.12
N ARG A 112 -5.74 -4.80 10.53
CA ARG A 112 -5.68 -5.14 9.10
C ARG A 112 -6.40 -4.15 8.20
N THR A 113 -7.01 -3.13 8.77
CA THR A 113 -7.81 -2.13 8.04
C THR A 113 -6.97 -1.01 7.44
N SER A 114 -5.65 -0.98 7.69
CA SER A 114 -4.73 0.03 7.14
C SER A 114 -4.66 0.06 5.61
N ILE A 115 -4.95 -1.06 4.94
CA ILE A 115 -4.83 -1.16 3.47
C ILE A 115 -6.20 -1.36 2.85
N HIS A 116 -6.73 -0.28 2.29
CA HIS A 116 -7.96 -0.26 1.52
C HIS A 116 -7.69 -0.46 0.02
N ARG A 117 -8.76 -0.54 -0.77
CA ARG A 117 -8.65 -0.51 -2.23
C ARG A 117 -8.24 0.89 -2.66
N PRO A 118 -7.14 1.02 -3.43
CA PRO A 118 -6.64 2.33 -3.87
C PRO A 118 -7.66 3.16 -4.64
N GLU A 119 -8.54 2.48 -5.38
CA GLU A 119 -9.61 3.13 -6.15
C GLU A 119 -10.50 4.00 -5.26
N TYR A 120 -10.87 3.51 -4.08
CA TYR A 120 -11.74 4.28 -3.17
C TYR A 120 -11.05 5.52 -2.61
N CYS A 121 -9.77 5.39 -2.23
CA CYS A 121 -9.00 6.52 -1.73
C CYS A 121 -8.82 7.60 -2.81
N LEU A 122 -8.47 7.19 -4.03
CA LEU A 122 -8.22 8.10 -5.14
C LEU A 122 -9.49 8.80 -5.59
N THR A 123 -10.60 8.06 -5.76
CA THR A 123 -11.89 8.68 -6.13
C THR A 123 -12.45 9.55 -5.01
N GLY A 124 -12.24 9.18 -3.75
CA GLY A 124 -12.64 9.99 -2.58
C GLY A 124 -11.98 11.37 -2.52
N ILE A 125 -10.76 11.52 -3.05
CA ILE A 125 -10.06 12.80 -3.15
C ILE A 125 -10.21 13.46 -4.53
N GLY A 126 -11.14 12.97 -5.37
CA GLY A 126 -11.57 13.59 -6.60
C GLY A 126 -10.83 13.18 -7.86
N TRP A 127 -10.00 12.13 -7.84
CA TRP A 127 -9.41 11.55 -9.04
C TRP A 127 -10.42 10.65 -9.75
N GLN A 128 -10.49 10.79 -11.08
CA GLN A 128 -11.19 9.87 -11.96
C GLN A 128 -10.16 8.94 -12.61
N ILE A 129 -10.33 7.64 -12.43
CA ILE A 129 -9.47 6.63 -13.06
C ILE A 129 -9.95 6.40 -14.46
N LEU A 130 -9.12 6.74 -15.46
CA LEU A 130 -9.41 6.60 -16.87
C LEU A 130 -9.04 5.20 -17.39
N GLN A 131 -7.90 4.68 -16.92
CA GLN A 131 -7.38 3.39 -17.35
C GLN A 131 -6.72 2.67 -16.18
N GLN A 132 -6.88 1.34 -16.17
CA GLN A 132 -6.22 0.44 -15.21
C GLN A 132 -5.51 -0.66 -15.98
N THR A 133 -4.20 -0.82 -15.76
CA THR A 133 -3.39 -1.84 -16.44
C THR A 133 -2.41 -2.47 -15.46
N VAL A 134 -2.15 -3.77 -15.64
CA VAL A 134 -1.02 -4.42 -14.99
C VAL A 134 0.20 -4.26 -15.89
N ARG A 135 1.28 -3.78 -15.34
CA ARG A 135 2.55 -3.53 -16.05
C ARG A 135 3.66 -4.31 -15.36
N ARG A 136 4.67 -4.65 -16.13
CA ARG A 136 5.90 -5.28 -15.62
C ARG A 136 7.04 -4.28 -15.72
N ILE A 137 7.78 -4.14 -14.62
CA ILE A 137 8.99 -3.31 -14.52
C ILE A 137 10.17 -4.25 -14.34
N GLU A 138 11.12 -4.20 -15.26
CA GLU A 138 12.39 -4.94 -15.13
C GLU A 138 13.26 -4.28 -14.07
N VAL A 139 13.81 -5.11 -13.16
CA VAL A 139 14.65 -4.66 -12.04
C VAL A 139 16.01 -5.39 -12.14
N PRO A 140 16.97 -4.78 -12.84
CA PRO A 140 18.28 -5.41 -13.06
C PRO A 140 19.01 -5.72 -11.75
N GLY A 141 19.58 -6.93 -11.67
CA GLY A 141 20.33 -7.37 -10.49
C GLY A 141 19.46 -7.75 -9.28
N TRP A 142 18.16 -7.64 -9.37
CA TRP A 142 17.25 -8.08 -8.31
C TRP A 142 16.89 -9.56 -8.48
N PRO A 143 16.85 -10.37 -7.39
CA PRO A 143 16.62 -11.82 -7.51
C PRO A 143 15.34 -12.22 -8.23
N ALA A 144 14.29 -11.40 -8.12
CA ALA A 144 13.03 -11.64 -8.83
C ALA A 144 13.05 -11.21 -10.31
N GLY A 145 14.07 -10.44 -10.73
CA GLY A 145 14.26 -9.97 -12.11
C GLY A 145 13.27 -8.91 -12.56
N SER A 146 12.01 -9.01 -12.15
CA SER A 146 10.95 -8.07 -12.54
C SER A 146 9.88 -7.94 -11.46
N LEU A 147 9.13 -6.85 -11.52
CA LEU A 147 8.05 -6.51 -10.61
C LEU A 147 6.75 -6.27 -11.40
N GLU A 148 5.68 -6.98 -11.04
CA GLU A 148 4.35 -6.64 -11.53
C GLU A 148 3.74 -5.54 -10.68
N VAL A 149 3.24 -4.51 -11.34
CA VAL A 149 2.60 -3.35 -10.71
C VAL A 149 1.24 -3.07 -11.34
N GLN A 150 0.34 -2.53 -10.54
CA GLN A 150 -0.89 -1.93 -11.05
C GLN A 150 -0.59 -0.48 -11.43
N ARG A 151 -0.99 -0.05 -12.62
CA ARG A 151 -0.94 1.33 -13.10
C ARG A 151 -2.34 1.86 -13.29
N PHE A 152 -2.58 3.06 -12.79
CA PHE A 152 -3.76 3.87 -13.09
C PHE A 152 -3.33 5.15 -13.79
N ASP A 153 -3.95 5.42 -14.94
CA ASP A 153 -3.92 6.72 -15.55
C ASP A 153 -5.18 7.46 -15.11
N MET A 154 -5.00 8.65 -14.57
CA MET A 154 -6.05 9.36 -13.85
C MET A 154 -6.13 10.80 -14.26
N THR A 155 -7.33 11.40 -14.10
CA THR A 155 -7.56 12.81 -14.30
C THR A 155 -8.32 13.42 -13.11
N ARG A 156 -8.14 14.71 -12.91
CA ARG A 156 -8.84 15.48 -11.89
C ARG A 156 -9.04 16.92 -12.37
N ILE A 157 -10.21 17.48 -12.08
CA ILE A 157 -10.46 18.91 -12.27
C ILE A 157 -10.12 19.63 -10.97
N VAL A 158 -9.24 20.62 -11.04
CA VAL A 158 -8.88 21.48 -9.92
C VAL A 158 -9.26 22.93 -10.25
N GLU A 159 -9.73 23.65 -9.25
CA GLU A 159 -9.97 25.07 -9.35
C GLU A 159 -8.73 25.82 -8.87
N ARG A 160 -8.20 26.72 -9.70
CA ARG A 160 -7.08 27.59 -9.34
C ARG A 160 -7.58 28.79 -8.54
N ASP A 161 -6.65 29.48 -7.89
CA ASP A 161 -6.93 30.70 -7.11
C ASP A 161 -7.62 31.82 -7.91
N ASP A 162 -7.46 31.82 -9.23
CA ASP A 162 -8.12 32.74 -10.17
C ASP A 162 -9.54 32.28 -10.60
N GLY A 163 -10.09 31.22 -9.99
CA GLY A 163 -11.39 30.65 -10.28
C GLY A 163 -11.45 29.80 -11.55
N ARG A 164 -10.35 29.65 -12.30
CA ARG A 164 -10.32 28.80 -13.50
C ARG A 164 -10.23 27.34 -13.15
N ARG A 165 -11.02 26.53 -13.81
CA ARG A 165 -10.94 25.07 -13.72
C ARG A 165 -9.94 24.55 -14.71
N VAL A 166 -8.97 23.77 -14.24
CA VAL A 166 -7.97 23.11 -15.06
C VAL A 166 -8.04 21.61 -14.84
N THR A 167 -7.91 20.88 -15.93
CA THR A 167 -7.76 19.41 -15.85
C THR A 167 -6.30 19.08 -15.64
N ILE A 168 -6.02 18.26 -14.65
CA ILE A 168 -4.69 17.72 -14.39
C ILE A 168 -4.75 16.21 -14.56
N ASN A 169 -3.71 15.63 -15.16
CA ASN A 169 -3.55 14.20 -15.31
C ASN A 169 -2.47 13.68 -14.36
N GLY A 170 -2.53 12.40 -14.05
CA GLY A 170 -1.54 11.76 -13.20
C GLY A 170 -1.43 10.27 -13.46
N VAL A 171 -0.26 9.74 -13.22
CA VAL A 171 0.04 8.33 -13.26
C VAL A 171 0.25 7.84 -11.84
N TYR A 172 -0.48 6.80 -11.45
CA TYR A 172 -0.39 6.16 -10.15
C TYR A 172 0.01 4.70 -10.32
N VAL A 173 1.08 4.28 -9.65
CA VAL A 173 1.63 2.92 -9.76
C VAL A 173 1.71 2.33 -8.38
N PHE A 174 1.25 1.08 -8.21
CA PHE A 174 1.30 0.43 -6.89
C PHE A 174 1.39 -1.08 -6.97
N TRP A 175 1.83 -1.66 -5.85
CA TRP A 175 1.81 -3.10 -5.58
C TRP A 175 1.75 -3.35 -4.08
N PHE A 176 1.59 -4.62 -3.72
CA PHE A 176 1.59 -5.08 -2.34
C PHE A 176 2.74 -6.07 -2.13
N VAL A 177 3.37 -6.01 -0.96
CA VAL A 177 4.45 -6.93 -0.58
C VAL A 177 4.33 -7.36 0.87
N ALA A 178 4.56 -8.65 1.15
CA ALA A 178 4.68 -9.22 2.49
C ALA A 178 5.59 -10.45 2.44
N ASP A 179 6.65 -10.48 3.25
CA ASP A 179 7.53 -11.64 3.46
C ASP A 179 7.88 -12.39 2.15
N GLY A 180 8.35 -11.65 1.14
CA GLY A 180 8.75 -12.20 -0.16
C GLY A 180 7.60 -12.48 -1.15
N ILE A 181 6.35 -12.30 -0.74
CA ILE A 181 5.19 -12.42 -1.62
C ILE A 181 4.85 -11.04 -2.18
N ARG A 182 4.63 -10.96 -3.49
CA ARG A 182 4.29 -9.72 -4.20
C ARG A 182 3.04 -9.90 -5.03
N THR A 183 2.22 -8.87 -5.12
CA THR A 183 1.06 -8.87 -6.03
C THR A 183 0.62 -7.45 -6.37
N ALA A 184 0.21 -7.25 -7.61
CA ALA A 184 -0.44 -6.02 -8.07
C ALA A 184 -1.95 -6.02 -7.76
N SER A 185 -2.52 -7.16 -7.33
CA SER A 185 -3.96 -7.35 -7.14
C SER A 185 -4.36 -7.29 -5.68
N HIS A 186 -5.31 -6.40 -5.36
CA HIS A 186 -5.89 -6.32 -4.01
C HIS A 186 -6.63 -7.60 -3.61
N SER A 187 -7.36 -8.21 -4.52
CA SER A 187 -8.09 -9.46 -4.26
C SER A 187 -7.14 -10.64 -4.04
N ALA A 188 -6.07 -10.75 -4.84
CA ALA A 188 -5.05 -11.77 -4.64
C ALA A 188 -4.35 -11.60 -3.28
N ARG A 189 -4.04 -10.36 -2.87
CA ARG A 189 -3.52 -10.06 -1.52
C ARG A 189 -4.47 -10.54 -0.41
N GLN A 190 -5.77 -10.23 -0.54
CA GLN A 190 -6.76 -10.67 0.46
C GLN A 190 -6.87 -12.19 0.52
N TRP A 191 -6.89 -12.85 -0.62
CA TRP A 191 -6.95 -14.32 -0.70
C TRP A 191 -5.70 -14.95 -0.05
N GLN A 192 -4.52 -14.46 -0.37
CA GLN A 192 -3.26 -14.91 0.24
C GLN A 192 -3.28 -14.75 1.76
N MET A 193 -3.80 -13.62 2.25
CA MET A 193 -3.94 -13.37 3.69
C MET A 193 -4.84 -14.42 4.36
N VAL A 194 -5.97 -14.75 3.75
CA VAL A 194 -6.88 -15.79 4.26
C VAL A 194 -6.19 -17.16 4.27
N GLN A 195 -5.53 -17.53 3.18
CA GLN A 195 -4.79 -18.79 3.09
C GLN A 195 -3.71 -18.91 4.17
N ASP A 196 -2.90 -17.88 4.38
CA ASP A 196 -1.81 -17.90 5.36
C ASP A 196 -2.32 -17.95 6.79
N ILE A 197 -3.44 -17.29 7.09
CA ILE A 197 -4.09 -17.38 8.40
C ILE A 197 -4.58 -18.81 8.67
N LEU A 198 -5.27 -19.41 7.70
CA LEU A 198 -5.88 -20.75 7.87
C LEU A 198 -4.85 -21.86 7.84
N SER A 199 -3.86 -21.81 6.95
CA SER A 199 -2.89 -22.88 6.74
C SER A 199 -1.66 -22.79 7.64
N LYS A 200 -1.17 -21.55 7.93
CA LYS A 200 0.08 -21.31 8.65
C LYS A 200 -0.12 -20.69 10.03
N GLY A 201 -1.35 -20.27 10.39
CA GLY A 201 -1.61 -19.52 11.62
C GLY A 201 -0.85 -18.17 11.66
N ARG A 202 -0.53 -17.59 10.51
CA ARG A 202 0.21 -16.32 10.38
C ARG A 202 -0.60 -15.32 9.60
N SER A 203 -0.64 -14.08 10.08
CA SER A 203 -1.19 -12.95 9.34
C SER A 203 -0.05 -12.23 8.64
N PRO A 204 0.08 -12.32 7.31
CA PRO A 204 1.13 -11.59 6.59
C PRO A 204 1.03 -10.10 6.88
N ARG A 205 2.17 -9.45 7.14
CA ARG A 205 2.24 -8.02 7.38
C ARG A 205 2.45 -7.31 6.04
N TRP A 206 1.36 -6.99 5.38
CA TRP A 206 1.39 -6.38 4.05
C TRP A 206 1.83 -4.92 4.09
N ALA A 207 2.70 -4.56 3.17
CA ALA A 207 2.98 -3.18 2.81
C ALA A 207 2.30 -2.86 1.47
N TYR A 208 1.64 -1.73 1.42
CA TYR A 208 1.11 -1.11 0.21
C TYR A 208 2.10 -0.04 -0.24
N ILE A 209 2.76 -0.26 -1.36
CA ILE A 209 3.75 0.65 -1.91
C ILE A 209 3.13 1.33 -3.12
N SER A 210 3.21 2.65 -3.18
CA SER A 210 2.66 3.43 -4.26
C SER A 210 3.58 4.57 -4.68
N PHE A 211 3.54 4.88 -5.97
CA PHE A 211 4.23 6.01 -6.59
C PHE A 211 3.23 6.81 -7.41
N PHE A 212 3.33 8.12 -7.33
CA PHE A 212 2.45 9.04 -8.04
C PHE A 212 3.25 10.17 -8.67
N SER A 213 2.90 10.54 -9.89
CA SER A 213 3.40 11.76 -10.54
C SER A 213 2.30 12.39 -11.39
N LEU A 214 2.27 13.71 -11.44
CA LEU A 214 1.50 14.41 -12.44
C LEU A 214 2.08 14.14 -13.83
N SER A 215 1.23 14.18 -14.84
CA SER A 215 1.60 14.06 -16.25
C SER A 215 0.87 15.13 -17.08
N GLU A 216 1.49 15.56 -18.15
CA GLU A 216 0.77 16.31 -19.17
C GLU A 216 -0.15 15.37 -19.97
N PRO A 217 -1.27 15.86 -20.51
CA PRO A 217 -2.15 15.06 -21.36
C PRO A 217 -1.38 14.43 -22.52
N GLY A 218 -1.50 13.10 -22.69
CA GLY A 218 -0.82 12.35 -23.75
C GLY A 218 0.64 11.97 -23.44
N THR A 219 1.17 12.32 -22.26
CA THR A 219 2.53 11.94 -21.83
C THR A 219 2.55 10.90 -20.70
N GLU A 220 1.43 10.25 -20.46
CA GLU A 220 1.28 9.28 -19.35
C GLU A 220 2.26 8.10 -19.47
N GLU A 221 2.56 7.66 -20.72
CA GLU A 221 3.54 6.59 -20.93
C GLU A 221 4.98 7.05 -20.62
N VAL A 222 5.37 8.25 -21.06
CA VAL A 222 6.68 8.84 -20.76
C VAL A 222 6.85 9.02 -19.24
N THR A 223 5.79 9.47 -18.56
CA THR A 223 5.75 9.60 -17.11
C THR A 223 5.91 8.23 -16.43
N PHE A 224 5.20 7.21 -16.92
CA PHE A 224 5.32 5.84 -16.41
C PHE A 224 6.73 5.27 -16.60
N GLU A 225 7.36 5.47 -17.77
CA GLU A 225 8.74 5.01 -18.01
C GLU A 225 9.74 5.66 -17.05
N ARG A 226 9.58 6.96 -16.78
CA ARG A 226 10.40 7.67 -15.78
C ARG A 226 10.18 7.09 -14.38
N MET A 227 8.93 6.87 -13.99
CA MET A 227 8.58 6.26 -12.72
C MET A 227 9.12 4.83 -12.62
N SER A 228 9.08 4.06 -13.70
CA SER A 228 9.60 2.69 -13.75
C SER A 228 11.09 2.64 -13.49
N ARG A 229 11.88 3.57 -14.04
CA ARG A 229 13.32 3.68 -13.72
C ARG A 229 13.58 3.98 -12.25
N LEU A 230 12.80 4.90 -11.66
CA LEU A 230 12.87 5.21 -10.24
C LEU A 230 12.52 3.99 -9.38
N ILE A 231 11.41 3.31 -9.70
CA ILE A 231 10.92 2.12 -8.99
C ILE A 231 11.97 1.00 -9.08
N ALA A 232 12.50 0.72 -10.28
CA ALA A 232 13.53 -0.30 -10.47
C ALA A 232 14.79 -0.05 -9.62
N ALA A 233 15.19 1.22 -9.47
CA ALA A 233 16.33 1.59 -8.62
C ALA A 233 15.99 1.53 -7.11
N ALA A 234 14.74 1.79 -6.74
CA ALA A 234 14.31 1.87 -5.34
C ALA A 234 13.97 0.52 -4.71
N VAL A 235 13.32 -0.37 -5.46
CA VAL A 235 12.76 -1.64 -4.96
C VAL A 235 13.78 -2.50 -4.21
N PRO A 236 15.03 -2.73 -4.69
CA PRO A 236 16.00 -3.55 -3.98
C PRO A 236 16.39 -3.01 -2.60
N ALA A 237 16.24 -1.70 -2.39
CA ALA A 237 16.51 -1.06 -1.11
C ALA A 237 15.29 -1.05 -0.19
N ILE A 238 14.08 -0.98 -0.74
CA ILE A 238 12.82 -0.92 0.02
C ILE A 238 12.42 -2.30 0.54
N GLU A 239 12.47 -3.30 -0.33
CA GLU A 239 12.01 -4.65 0.01
C GLU A 239 13.09 -5.44 0.75
N ARG A 240 12.65 -6.32 1.63
CA ARG A 240 13.53 -7.30 2.29
C ARG A 240 13.59 -8.55 1.41
N GLU A 241 14.77 -9.13 1.30
CA GLU A 241 14.87 -10.48 0.77
C GLU A 241 14.11 -11.45 1.69
N PRO A 242 13.39 -12.44 1.11
CA PRO A 242 12.77 -13.47 1.92
C PRO A 242 13.81 -14.11 2.83
N GLN A 243 13.53 -14.20 4.11
CA GLN A 243 14.35 -15.03 4.98
C GLN A 243 14.16 -16.47 4.50
N THR A 244 15.14 -17.02 3.82
CA THR A 244 15.21 -18.46 3.60
C THR A 244 15.12 -19.11 4.96
N ALA A 245 13.99 -19.80 5.23
CA ALA A 245 13.83 -20.56 6.45
C ALA A 245 15.06 -21.49 6.53
N SER A 246 15.95 -21.22 7.48
CA SER A 246 17.00 -22.18 7.83
C SER A 246 16.27 -23.46 8.26
N ARG A 247 16.42 -24.48 7.43
CA ARG A 247 15.93 -25.84 7.67
C ARG A 247 16.55 -26.42 8.92
#